data_4fa242b88b5a6972e1580cc0104b15d1
#
_entry.id   4fa242b88b5a6972e1580cc0104b15d1
#
_cell.length_a   1.000
_cell.length_b   1.000
_cell.length_c   1.000
_cell.angle_alpha   90.00
_cell.angle_beta   90.00
_cell.angle_gamma   90.00
#
_symmetry.space_group_name_H-M   'P 1'
#
loop_
_entity.id
_entity.type
_entity.pdbx_description
1 polymer ?
#
loop_
_entity_poly.entity_id
_entity_poly.type
_entity_poly.pdbx_seq_one_letter_code
_entity_poly.pdbx_strand_id
1 'polypeptide(L)'
;VRENVIHKLGLYGGHNIDSLDAGKFARIYNRRGEEYVESEGAYRSRSEDMPNYVFGYSSPIFSPTGGVKISAHDLAVYMMMHMNYGEYNGIRIISEESAKTMQTPVWMIQKEGEEQYALCLREFVDYIDDEKYNTPGYYPIGHTGGAYGLNSIMIWSPADNWGIVAMTNGFTAVKGKVFLQCLTNAIYNACIKE
;
A
#
# COMPACT_ATOMS: atom_id res chain seq x y z
N VAL A 1 0.57 -8.59 -12.96
CA VAL A 1 1.24 -7.63 -12.05
C VAL A 1 2.72 -7.97 -11.93
N ARG A 2 3.08 -9.21 -11.50
CA ARG A 2 4.47 -9.59 -11.25
C ARG A 2 5.38 -9.28 -12.42
N GLU A 3 5.13 -9.87 -13.60
CA GLU A 3 5.97 -9.70 -14.80
C GLU A 3 5.95 -8.26 -15.36
N ASN A 4 4.76 -7.64 -15.39
CA ASN A 4 4.55 -6.38 -16.09
C ASN A 4 4.77 -5.13 -15.23
N VAL A 5 4.94 -5.29 -13.92
CA VAL A 5 5.15 -4.18 -12.97
C VAL A 5 6.35 -4.47 -12.10
N ILE A 6 6.24 -5.47 -11.21
CA ILE A 6 7.24 -5.72 -10.17
C ILE A 6 8.60 -6.05 -10.79
N HIS A 7 8.67 -7.06 -11.67
CA HIS A 7 9.92 -7.45 -12.32
C HIS A 7 10.47 -6.40 -13.26
N LYS A 8 9.62 -5.66 -13.99
CA LYS A 8 10.08 -4.55 -14.84
C LYS A 8 10.78 -3.46 -14.05
N LEU A 9 10.30 -3.18 -12.84
CA LEU A 9 10.94 -2.22 -11.93
C LEU A 9 12.16 -2.78 -11.20
N GLY A 10 12.54 -4.04 -11.45
CA GLY A 10 13.62 -4.71 -10.73
C GLY A 10 13.31 -5.10 -9.29
N LEU A 11 12.02 -5.14 -8.91
CA LEU A 11 11.56 -5.38 -7.56
C LEU A 11 11.29 -6.85 -7.28
N TYR A 12 11.31 -7.22 -6.01
CA TYR A 12 10.97 -8.55 -5.54
C TYR A 12 9.63 -8.57 -4.83
N GLY A 13 8.71 -9.40 -5.31
CA GLY A 13 7.39 -9.54 -4.70
C GLY A 13 6.37 -10.25 -5.60
N GLY A 14 5.15 -10.34 -5.12
CA GLY A 14 4.04 -10.94 -5.87
C GLY A 14 2.87 -11.37 -5.00
N HIS A 15 1.81 -11.83 -5.63
CA HIS A 15 0.60 -12.32 -4.96
C HIS A 15 0.69 -13.82 -4.62
N ASN A 16 1.30 -14.60 -5.53
CA ASN A 16 1.43 -16.05 -5.33
C ASN A 16 2.66 -16.36 -4.48
N ILE A 17 2.45 -16.73 -3.23
CA ILE A 17 3.51 -17.05 -2.28
C ILE A 17 4.30 -18.29 -2.70
N ASP A 18 3.66 -19.25 -3.39
CA ASP A 18 4.31 -20.49 -3.83
C ASP A 18 5.41 -20.23 -4.88
N SER A 19 5.43 -19.03 -5.47
CA SER A 19 6.44 -18.57 -6.41
C SER A 19 7.48 -17.62 -5.81
N LEU A 20 7.46 -17.42 -4.50
CA LEU A 20 8.36 -16.55 -3.77
C LEU A 20 9.23 -17.36 -2.81
N ASP A 21 10.40 -16.83 -2.49
CA ASP A 21 11.31 -17.43 -1.54
C ASP A 21 10.80 -17.21 -0.10
N ALA A 22 10.39 -18.30 0.56
CA ALA A 22 9.89 -18.26 1.93
C ALA A 22 10.94 -17.74 2.95
N GLY A 23 12.23 -17.87 2.65
CA GLY A 23 13.32 -17.33 3.49
C GLY A 23 13.33 -15.80 3.57
N LYS A 24 12.62 -15.12 2.66
CA LYS A 24 12.47 -13.66 2.64
C LYS A 24 11.21 -13.16 3.33
N PHE A 25 10.37 -14.04 3.87
CA PHE A 25 9.13 -13.63 4.51
C PHE A 25 9.39 -13.20 5.96
N ALA A 26 8.94 -12.00 6.30
CA ALA A 26 8.86 -11.59 7.69
C ALA A 26 7.71 -12.31 8.38
N ARG A 27 7.91 -12.79 9.60
CA ARG A 27 6.81 -13.35 10.40
C ARG A 27 5.79 -12.26 10.70
N ILE A 28 4.52 -12.58 10.52
CA ILE A 28 3.41 -11.67 10.78
C ILE A 28 2.64 -12.16 12.00
N TYR A 29 2.33 -11.24 12.90
CA TYR A 29 1.65 -11.53 14.15
C TYR A 29 0.34 -10.76 14.25
N ASN A 30 -0.67 -11.40 14.83
CA ASN A 30 -1.86 -10.74 15.35
C ASN A 30 -1.72 -10.55 16.86
N ARG A 31 -2.24 -9.47 17.37
CA ARG A 31 -2.37 -9.27 18.81
C ARG A 31 -3.74 -9.81 19.30
N ARG A 32 -3.71 -10.74 20.24
CA ARG A 32 -4.89 -11.28 20.95
C ARG A 32 -4.76 -10.94 22.43
N GLY A 33 -5.48 -9.91 22.88
CA GLY A 33 -5.27 -9.39 24.23
C GLY A 33 -3.87 -8.83 24.42
N GLU A 34 -3.07 -9.45 25.27
CA GLU A 34 -1.66 -9.08 25.51
C GLU A 34 -0.66 -9.97 24.75
N GLU A 35 -1.14 -11.03 24.12
CA GLU A 35 -0.30 -11.99 23.41
C GLU A 35 -0.15 -11.66 21.93
N TYR A 36 1.03 -11.99 21.37
CA TYR A 36 1.28 -11.96 19.94
C TYR A 36 1.22 -13.39 19.39
N VAL A 37 0.28 -13.64 18.50
CA VAL A 37 0.08 -14.94 17.88
C VAL A 37 0.45 -14.85 16.40
N GLU A 38 1.31 -15.75 15.93
CA GLU A 38 1.71 -15.80 14.53
C GLU A 38 0.51 -16.05 13.63
N SER A 39 0.45 -15.32 12.51
CA SER A 39 -0.62 -15.41 11.52
C SER A 39 -0.27 -16.43 10.45
N GLU A 40 -0.44 -17.71 10.73
CA GLU A 40 -0.13 -18.80 9.80
C GLU A 40 -0.81 -18.65 8.42
N GLY A 41 -2.03 -18.10 8.40
CA GLY A 41 -2.77 -17.87 7.16
C GLY A 41 -2.16 -16.80 6.23
N ALA A 42 -1.24 -15.97 6.72
CA ALA A 42 -0.61 -14.91 5.92
C ALA A 42 0.21 -15.47 4.74
N TYR A 43 0.76 -16.66 4.91
CA TYR A 43 1.63 -17.33 3.93
C TYR A 43 1.15 -18.74 3.59
N ARG A 44 -0.16 -19.00 3.68
CA ARG A 44 -0.72 -20.28 3.29
C ARG A 44 -0.50 -20.53 1.80
N SER A 45 0.08 -21.69 1.46
CA SER A 45 0.17 -22.17 0.07
C SER A 45 -1.19 -22.22 -0.61
N ARG A 46 -1.23 -21.91 -1.89
CA ARG A 46 -2.42 -21.98 -2.74
C ARG A 46 -2.42 -23.20 -3.67
N SER A 47 -1.38 -24.02 -3.61
CA SER A 47 -1.23 -25.20 -4.46
C SER A 47 -2.39 -26.19 -4.33
N GLU A 48 -2.96 -26.32 -3.13
CA GLU A 48 -4.11 -27.20 -2.88
C GLU A 48 -5.44 -26.62 -3.41
N ASP A 49 -5.56 -25.29 -3.45
CA ASP A 49 -6.77 -24.62 -3.91
C ASP A 49 -6.85 -24.58 -5.47
N MET A 50 -5.70 -24.55 -6.15
CA MET A 50 -5.59 -24.36 -7.59
C MET A 50 -6.27 -25.44 -8.45
N PRO A 51 -6.13 -26.75 -8.14
CA PRO A 51 -6.74 -27.79 -8.98
C PRO A 51 -8.26 -27.72 -9.08
N ASN A 52 -8.91 -27.18 -8.05
CA ASN A 52 -10.36 -27.05 -7.94
C ASN A 52 -10.86 -25.63 -8.24
N TYR A 53 -9.98 -24.74 -8.66
CA TYR A 53 -10.34 -23.35 -8.94
C TYR A 53 -11.11 -23.25 -10.26
N VAL A 54 -12.30 -22.68 -10.20
CA VAL A 54 -13.14 -22.39 -11.37
C VAL A 54 -13.30 -20.89 -11.50
N PHE A 55 -12.75 -20.31 -12.57
CA PHE A 55 -12.85 -18.89 -12.83
C PHE A 55 -14.31 -18.43 -12.92
N GLY A 56 -14.64 -17.38 -12.19
CA GLY A 56 -16.00 -16.83 -12.12
C GLY A 56 -16.93 -17.48 -11.08
N TYR A 57 -16.52 -18.63 -10.50
CA TYR A 57 -17.29 -19.33 -9.46
C TYR A 57 -16.55 -19.41 -8.12
N SER A 58 -15.26 -19.72 -8.17
CA SER A 58 -14.45 -19.82 -6.97
C SER A 58 -14.08 -18.44 -6.44
N SER A 59 -13.96 -18.31 -5.11
CA SER A 59 -13.43 -17.09 -4.51
C SER A 59 -12.05 -16.79 -5.05
N PRO A 60 -11.70 -15.51 -5.30
CA PRO A 60 -10.39 -15.13 -5.83
C PRO A 60 -9.24 -15.63 -4.92
N ILE A 61 -8.41 -16.51 -5.44
CA ILE A 61 -7.23 -17.02 -4.75
C ILE A 61 -6.11 -15.97 -4.77
N PHE A 62 -5.97 -15.28 -5.91
CA PHE A 62 -5.02 -14.21 -6.13
C PHE A 62 -5.78 -12.90 -6.35
N SER A 63 -6.25 -12.33 -5.25
CA SER A 63 -7.01 -11.09 -5.31
C SER A 63 -6.11 -9.93 -5.75
N PRO A 64 -6.51 -9.14 -6.76
CA PRO A 64 -5.79 -7.92 -7.12
C PRO A 64 -5.98 -6.80 -6.10
N THR A 65 -6.96 -6.92 -5.20
CA THR A 65 -7.28 -5.91 -4.17
C THR A 65 -6.45 -6.04 -2.91
N GLY A 66 -5.48 -6.94 -2.88
CA GLY A 66 -4.62 -7.15 -1.70
C GLY A 66 -3.72 -8.36 -1.89
N GLY A 67 -3.00 -8.71 -0.82
CA GLY A 67 -2.21 -9.94 -0.78
C GLY A 67 -0.84 -9.87 -1.48
N VAL A 68 -0.41 -8.72 -1.99
CA VAL A 68 0.96 -8.54 -2.50
C VAL A 68 1.95 -8.68 -1.34
N LYS A 69 2.95 -9.54 -1.51
CA LYS A 69 4.12 -9.63 -0.64
C LYS A 69 5.22 -8.80 -1.27
N ILE A 70 5.65 -7.78 -0.57
CA ILE A 70 6.66 -6.81 -1.03
C ILE A 70 7.34 -6.19 0.18
N SER A 71 8.60 -5.82 0.06
CA SER A 71 9.32 -5.08 1.10
C SER A 71 8.87 -3.61 1.13
N ALA A 72 9.07 -2.91 2.27
CA ALA A 72 8.81 -1.47 2.34
C ALA A 72 9.70 -0.70 1.35
N HIS A 73 10.95 -1.12 1.17
CA HIS A 73 11.87 -0.55 0.18
C HIS A 73 11.31 -0.68 -1.26
N ASP A 74 10.90 -1.88 -1.64
CA ASP A 74 10.39 -2.10 -3.00
C ASP A 74 9.04 -1.41 -3.22
N LEU A 75 8.21 -1.32 -2.17
CA LEU A 75 6.98 -0.53 -2.21
C LEU A 75 7.27 0.98 -2.38
N ALA A 76 8.36 1.48 -1.80
CA ALA A 76 8.78 2.86 -2.01
C ALA A 76 9.22 3.11 -3.47
N VAL A 77 9.90 2.17 -4.11
CA VAL A 77 10.22 2.27 -5.54
C VAL A 77 8.95 2.25 -6.40
N TYR A 78 7.98 1.40 -6.06
CA TYR A 78 6.67 1.40 -6.72
C TYR A 78 5.94 2.74 -6.53
N MET A 79 6.00 3.33 -5.35
CA MET A 79 5.48 4.67 -5.07
C MET A 79 6.17 5.73 -5.92
N MET A 80 7.50 5.73 -6.00
CA MET A 80 8.25 6.68 -6.82
C MET A 80 7.89 6.60 -8.31
N MET A 81 7.56 5.41 -8.80
CA MET A 81 7.03 5.26 -10.16
C MET A 81 5.70 6.03 -10.32
N HIS A 82 4.80 5.98 -9.33
CA HIS A 82 3.57 6.77 -9.35
C HIS A 82 3.81 8.27 -9.20
N MET A 83 4.73 8.69 -8.31
CA MET A 83 5.15 10.09 -8.13
C MET A 83 5.68 10.69 -9.43
N ASN A 84 6.39 9.90 -10.25
CA ASN A 84 6.92 10.27 -11.55
C ASN A 84 5.95 9.95 -12.71
N TYR A 85 4.67 9.93 -12.44
CA TYR A 85 3.62 9.72 -13.46
C TYR A 85 3.86 8.50 -14.34
N GLY A 86 4.14 7.36 -13.70
CA GLY A 86 4.18 6.05 -14.37
C GLY A 86 5.55 5.58 -14.80
N GLU A 87 6.64 6.24 -14.39
CA GLU A 87 8.00 5.91 -14.75
C GLU A 87 8.96 5.90 -13.55
N TYR A 88 9.93 5.02 -13.56
CA TYR A 88 11.03 4.99 -12.59
C TYR A 88 12.33 4.57 -13.29
N ASN A 89 13.38 5.36 -13.14
CA ASN A 89 14.72 5.12 -13.74
C ASN A 89 14.66 4.79 -15.25
N GLY A 90 13.85 5.51 -16.02
CA GLY A 90 13.68 5.30 -17.45
C GLY A 90 12.79 4.11 -17.84
N ILE A 91 12.24 3.40 -16.85
CA ILE A 91 11.34 2.26 -17.07
C ILE A 91 9.91 2.73 -16.92
N ARG A 92 9.19 2.83 -18.03
CA ARG A 92 7.77 3.19 -18.03
C ARG A 92 6.88 1.96 -17.83
N ILE A 93 6.00 2.04 -16.84
CA ILE A 93 5.01 1.01 -16.50
C ILE A 93 3.65 1.34 -17.06
N ILE A 94 3.21 2.59 -16.89
CA ILE A 94 1.94 3.12 -17.41
C ILE A 94 2.18 4.47 -18.08
N SER A 95 1.29 4.89 -18.98
CA SER A 95 1.40 6.20 -19.60
C SER A 95 1.24 7.32 -18.57
N GLU A 96 1.83 8.47 -18.84
CA GLU A 96 1.70 9.66 -18.00
C GLU A 96 0.23 10.07 -17.83
N GLU A 97 -0.54 10.01 -18.91
CA GLU A 97 -1.98 10.28 -18.91
C GLU A 97 -2.74 9.33 -17.99
N SER A 98 -2.47 8.02 -18.07
CA SER A 98 -3.09 7.02 -17.19
C SER A 98 -2.70 7.25 -15.74
N ALA A 99 -1.43 7.56 -15.46
CA ALA A 99 -0.97 7.84 -14.10
C ALA A 99 -1.66 9.08 -13.51
N LYS A 100 -1.80 10.15 -14.29
CA LYS A 100 -2.55 11.35 -13.88
C LYS A 100 -4.01 11.05 -13.63
N THR A 101 -4.65 10.27 -14.52
CA THR A 101 -6.04 9.83 -14.35
C THR A 101 -6.21 9.02 -13.06
N MET A 102 -5.27 8.11 -12.76
CA MET A 102 -5.30 7.32 -11.52
C MET A 102 -5.19 8.16 -10.25
N GLN A 103 -4.52 9.31 -10.32
CA GLN A 103 -4.28 10.21 -9.19
C GLN A 103 -5.34 11.32 -9.08
N THR A 104 -6.19 11.48 -10.08
CA THR A 104 -7.24 12.50 -10.07
C THR A 104 -8.47 11.98 -9.33
N PRO A 105 -8.94 12.66 -8.28
CA PRO A 105 -10.16 12.28 -7.59
C PRO A 105 -11.37 12.26 -8.53
N VAL A 106 -12.12 11.18 -8.50
CA VAL A 106 -13.33 10.97 -9.32
C VAL A 106 -14.58 10.78 -8.46
N TRP A 107 -14.40 10.57 -7.17
CA TRP A 107 -15.51 10.33 -6.26
C TRP A 107 -15.22 10.91 -4.88
N MET A 108 -16.21 11.58 -4.30
CA MET A 108 -16.16 12.14 -2.96
C MET A 108 -17.23 11.50 -2.09
N ILE A 109 -16.88 11.10 -0.88
CA ILE A 109 -17.84 10.81 0.16
C ILE A 109 -18.27 12.16 0.75
N GLN A 110 -19.52 12.55 0.60
CA GLN A 110 -20.03 13.82 1.15
C GLN A 110 -20.36 13.71 2.63
N LYS A 111 -19.36 13.68 3.49
CA LYS A 111 -19.51 13.91 4.93
C LYS A 111 -18.25 14.50 5.51
N GLU A 112 -18.38 15.35 6.50
CA GLU A 112 -17.29 16.13 7.15
C GLU A 112 -15.96 15.39 7.29
N GLY A 113 -14.87 15.99 6.80
CA GLY A 113 -13.51 15.46 6.90
C GLY A 113 -13.17 14.38 5.87
N GLU A 114 -13.61 14.49 4.64
CA GLU A 114 -13.82 13.33 3.80
C GLU A 114 -12.76 13.04 2.77
N GLU A 115 -12.42 11.76 2.74
CA GLU A 115 -11.50 11.17 1.78
C GLU A 115 -12.09 11.23 0.36
N GLN A 116 -11.34 11.80 -0.58
CA GLN A 116 -11.65 11.71 -1.99
C GLN A 116 -10.94 10.50 -2.59
N TYR A 117 -11.65 9.77 -3.44
CA TYR A 117 -11.11 8.60 -4.12
C TYR A 117 -10.85 8.88 -5.59
N ALA A 118 -9.66 8.51 -6.01
CA ALA A 118 -9.25 8.36 -7.40
C ALA A 118 -9.34 6.88 -7.83
N LEU A 119 -8.70 6.48 -8.91
CA LEU A 119 -8.67 5.08 -9.32
C LEU A 119 -7.65 4.29 -8.49
N CYS A 120 -8.14 3.53 -7.50
CA CYS A 120 -7.34 2.73 -6.56
C CYS A 120 -6.37 3.55 -5.67
N LEU A 121 -6.55 4.84 -5.60
CA LEU A 121 -5.83 5.77 -4.72
C LEU A 121 -6.86 6.65 -4.01
N ARG A 122 -6.46 7.26 -2.91
CA ARG A 122 -7.28 8.22 -2.19
C ARG A 122 -6.45 9.40 -1.73
N GLU A 123 -7.10 10.52 -1.52
CA GLU A 123 -6.54 11.64 -0.77
C GLU A 123 -6.61 11.36 0.73
N PHE A 124 -5.63 11.88 1.46
CA PHE A 124 -5.51 11.75 2.90
C PHE A 124 -5.76 13.11 3.54
N VAL A 125 -7.01 13.39 3.86
CA VAL A 125 -7.43 14.59 4.59
C VAL A 125 -7.11 14.42 6.07
N ASP A 126 -6.62 15.46 6.73
CA ASP A 126 -6.27 15.47 8.17
C ASP A 126 -5.32 14.33 8.62
N TYR A 127 -4.50 13.84 7.69
CA TYR A 127 -3.61 12.72 7.96
C TYR A 127 -2.20 13.17 8.37
N ILE A 128 -1.70 14.24 7.75
CA ILE A 128 -0.43 14.87 8.10
C ILE A 128 -0.73 16.08 8.99
N ASP A 129 -0.04 16.18 10.11
CA ASP A 129 -0.17 17.28 11.09
C ASP A 129 0.55 18.54 10.59
N ASP A 130 0.04 19.07 9.47
CA ASP A 130 0.50 20.29 8.83
C ASP A 130 -0.66 20.91 8.03
N GLU A 131 -0.98 22.17 8.31
CA GLU A 131 -2.11 22.90 7.70
C GLU A 131 -2.06 22.89 6.16
N LYS A 132 -0.85 22.91 5.58
CA LYS A 132 -0.69 22.86 4.13
C LYS A 132 -1.35 21.63 3.53
N TYR A 133 -1.15 20.46 4.13
CA TYR A 133 -1.68 19.18 3.64
C TYR A 133 -3.12 18.89 4.08
N ASN A 134 -3.73 19.84 4.76
CA ASN A 134 -5.15 19.84 5.11
C ASN A 134 -5.93 20.87 4.27
N THR A 135 -5.31 21.36 3.19
CA THR A 135 -5.90 22.31 2.25
C THR A 135 -6.17 21.63 0.91
N PRO A 136 -7.34 21.86 0.27
CA PRO A 136 -7.66 21.34 -1.05
C PRO A 136 -6.57 21.64 -2.09
N GLY A 137 -6.15 20.61 -2.85
CA GLY A 137 -5.08 20.69 -3.83
C GLY A 137 -3.70 20.36 -3.29
N TYR A 138 -3.54 20.21 -1.96
CA TYR A 138 -2.29 19.79 -1.32
C TYR A 138 -2.41 18.45 -0.58
N TYR A 139 -3.59 17.84 -0.56
CA TYR A 139 -3.77 16.56 0.11
C TYR A 139 -2.79 15.52 -0.41
N PRO A 140 -2.07 14.83 0.49
CA PRO A 140 -1.29 13.67 0.08
C PRO A 140 -2.20 12.58 -0.48
N ILE A 141 -1.69 11.84 -1.44
CA ILE A 141 -2.42 10.72 -2.06
C ILE A 141 -1.70 9.40 -1.83
N GLY A 142 -2.41 8.30 -1.90
CA GLY A 142 -1.84 6.98 -1.68
C GLY A 142 -2.86 5.93 -1.32
N HIS A 143 -2.44 4.93 -0.55
CA HIS A 143 -3.32 3.88 -0.03
C HIS A 143 -2.79 3.27 1.26
N THR A 144 -3.70 2.72 2.07
CA THR A 144 -3.36 1.90 3.24
C THR A 144 -3.65 0.43 2.96
N GLY A 145 -3.00 -0.46 3.68
CA GLY A 145 -3.25 -1.89 3.65
C GLY A 145 -3.36 -2.46 5.06
N GLY A 146 -4.18 -3.50 5.21
CA GLY A 146 -4.31 -4.20 6.48
C GLY A 146 -4.76 -5.64 6.27
N ALA A 147 -3.95 -6.60 6.72
CA ALA A 147 -4.28 -8.01 6.67
C ALA A 147 -3.42 -8.80 7.68
N TYR A 148 -4.00 -9.79 8.32
CA TYR A 148 -3.28 -10.75 9.17
C TYR A 148 -2.50 -10.11 10.35
N GLY A 149 -2.82 -8.88 10.75
CA GLY A 149 -2.06 -8.14 11.77
C GLY A 149 -0.96 -7.23 11.20
N LEU A 150 -0.68 -7.31 9.88
CA LEU A 150 0.11 -6.32 9.17
C LEU A 150 -0.76 -5.09 8.88
N ASN A 151 -0.19 -3.90 9.07
CA ASN A 151 -0.75 -2.64 8.60
C ASN A 151 0.33 -1.90 7.81
N SER A 152 -0.04 -1.29 6.70
CA SER A 152 0.88 -0.59 5.82
C SER A 152 0.28 0.70 5.28
N ILE A 153 1.13 1.62 4.92
CA ILE A 153 0.78 2.85 4.21
C ILE A 153 1.80 3.14 3.14
N MET A 154 1.33 3.66 2.05
CA MET A 154 2.10 4.30 0.98
C MET A 154 1.39 5.62 0.67
N ILE A 155 2.05 6.74 0.94
CA ILE A 155 1.49 8.09 0.82
C ILE A 155 2.54 9.03 0.25
N TRP A 156 2.14 9.95 -0.61
CA TRP A 156 3.03 10.96 -1.17
C TRP A 156 2.29 12.28 -1.42
N SER A 157 3.05 13.38 -1.45
CA SER A 157 2.54 14.69 -1.88
C SER A 157 2.89 14.93 -3.34
N PRO A 158 1.90 15.05 -4.24
CA PRO A 158 2.15 15.45 -5.62
C PRO A 158 2.69 16.89 -5.72
N ALA A 159 2.31 17.77 -4.79
CA ALA A 159 2.68 19.17 -4.80
C ALA A 159 4.17 19.39 -4.41
N ASP A 160 4.69 18.61 -3.47
CA ASP A 160 6.02 18.84 -2.88
C ASP A 160 6.99 17.69 -3.09
N ASN A 161 6.60 16.69 -3.87
CA ASN A 161 7.45 15.58 -4.29
C ASN A 161 8.15 14.84 -3.15
N TRP A 162 7.45 14.59 -2.06
CA TRP A 162 7.89 13.69 -1.00
C TRP A 162 6.96 12.49 -0.87
N GLY A 163 7.46 11.39 -0.34
CA GLY A 163 6.65 10.20 -0.08
C GLY A 163 7.15 9.40 1.10
N ILE A 164 6.22 8.70 1.75
CA ILE A 164 6.45 7.86 2.91
C ILE A 164 5.81 6.51 2.69
N VAL A 165 6.59 5.45 2.94
CA VAL A 165 6.11 4.08 3.06
C VAL A 165 6.42 3.58 4.46
N ALA A 166 5.41 3.04 5.14
CA ALA A 166 5.60 2.42 6.44
C ALA A 166 4.80 1.11 6.53
N MET A 167 5.38 0.15 7.22
CA MET A 167 4.75 -1.14 7.52
C MET A 167 4.95 -1.50 8.98
N THR A 168 3.92 -2.05 9.60
CA THR A 168 3.98 -2.58 10.97
C THR A 168 3.17 -3.85 11.09
N ASN A 169 3.49 -4.70 12.04
CA ASN A 169 2.69 -5.88 12.36
C ASN A 169 2.51 -6.05 13.87
N GLY A 170 1.62 -6.96 14.27
CA GLY A 170 1.32 -7.20 15.69
C GLY A 170 0.30 -6.22 16.27
N PHE A 171 -0.40 -5.46 15.42
CA PHE A 171 -1.47 -4.56 15.84
C PHE A 171 -2.84 -5.08 15.40
N THR A 172 -3.87 -4.74 16.17
CA THR A 172 -5.25 -4.81 15.65
C THR A 172 -5.41 -3.78 14.54
N ALA A 173 -6.34 -4.00 13.59
CA ALA A 173 -6.54 -3.10 12.46
C ALA A 173 -6.70 -1.62 12.88
N VAL A 174 -7.49 -1.36 13.93
CA VAL A 174 -7.72 0.00 14.45
C VAL A 174 -6.45 0.60 15.06
N LYS A 175 -5.77 -0.14 15.96
CA LYS A 175 -4.56 0.35 16.61
C LYS A 175 -3.40 0.52 15.62
N GLY A 176 -3.30 -0.37 14.63
CA GLY A 176 -2.31 -0.27 13.58
C GLY A 176 -2.51 0.94 12.69
N LYS A 177 -3.75 1.31 12.36
CA LYS A 177 -4.07 2.53 11.60
C LYS A 177 -3.61 3.78 12.34
N VAL A 178 -3.93 3.90 13.63
CA VAL A 178 -3.50 5.03 14.47
C VAL A 178 -1.98 5.08 14.60
N PHE A 179 -1.35 3.93 14.83
CA PHE A 179 0.11 3.85 14.92
C PHE A 179 0.79 4.28 13.62
N LEU A 180 0.28 3.84 12.46
CA LEU A 180 0.83 4.26 11.16
C LEU A 180 0.69 5.76 10.94
N GLN A 181 -0.42 6.38 11.35
CA GLN A 181 -0.58 7.83 11.28
C GLN A 181 0.46 8.54 12.15
N CYS A 182 0.62 8.12 13.40
CA CYS A 182 1.65 8.68 14.29
C CYS A 182 3.07 8.50 13.72
N LEU A 183 3.37 7.31 13.18
CA LEU A 183 4.67 7.02 12.57
C LEU A 183 4.90 7.88 11.32
N THR A 184 3.89 8.03 10.47
CA THR A 184 3.96 8.86 9.26
C THR A 184 4.24 10.32 9.63
N ASN A 185 3.54 10.87 10.63
CA ASN A 185 3.79 12.23 11.12
C ASN A 185 5.18 12.38 11.75
N ALA A 186 5.66 11.38 12.48
CA ALA A 186 7.00 11.41 13.04
C ALA A 186 8.07 11.44 11.93
N ILE A 187 7.91 10.62 10.88
CA ILE A 187 8.82 10.62 9.71
C ILE A 187 8.73 11.97 8.97
N TYR A 188 7.51 12.46 8.73
CA TYR A 188 7.31 13.75 8.09
C TYR A 188 8.03 14.89 8.84
N ASN A 189 7.80 15.00 10.14
CA ASN A 189 8.40 16.04 10.98
C ASN A 189 9.92 15.91 11.09
N ALA A 190 10.46 14.70 11.07
CA ALA A 190 11.90 14.47 11.24
C ALA A 190 12.71 14.59 9.93
N CYS A 191 12.10 14.31 8.78
CA CYS A 191 12.83 14.12 7.54
C CYS A 191 12.37 15.03 6.38
N ILE A 192 11.18 15.62 6.48
CA ILE A 192 10.56 16.33 5.35
C ILE A 192 10.25 17.79 5.71
N LYS A 193 9.68 18.01 6.88
CA LYS A 193 9.32 19.35 7.36
C LYS A 193 10.59 20.16 7.61
N GLU A 194 10.73 21.29 6.92
CA GLU A 194 11.80 22.27 7.11
C GLU A 194 11.56 23.16 8.34
#